data_677c0d6cae846a82575f291660028ad0
#
_entry.id   677c0d6cae846a82575f291660028ad0
#
_cell.length_a   1.000
_cell.length_b   1.000
_cell.length_c   1.000
_cell.angle_alpha   90.00
_cell.angle_beta   90.00
_cell.angle_gamma   90.00
#
_symmetry.space_group_name_H-M   'P 1'
#
loop_
_entity.id
_entity.type
_entity.pdbx_description
1 polymer ?
#
loop_
_entity_poly.entity_id
_entity_poly.type
_entity_poly.pdbx_seq_one_letter_code
_entity_poly.pdbx_strand_id
1 'polypeptide(L)'
;VPSTELKHTFRIAAPPEEVFAHLAEPSHYVGLSPLVVAVRDVRRDGGTVHYTAVERFRFLGVLRHDNLIDVTLTAVPDGLPHTADIVGEVRSPARVRMNYRFTIDRDEAGSVVTDTLRLRTPPGLLRFAASQAGAVQRTRARVLTDRLARPA
;
A
#
# COMPACT_ATOMS: atom_id res chain seq x y z
N VAL A 1 5.92 -15.02 17.03
CA VAL A 1 4.85 -14.10 16.69
C VAL A 1 4.16 -14.59 15.41
N PRO A 2 2.82 -14.75 15.43
CA PRO A 2 2.11 -15.21 14.22
C PRO A 2 2.33 -14.25 13.05
N SER A 3 2.61 -14.82 11.89
CA SER A 3 2.84 -14.04 10.66
C SER A 3 2.31 -14.77 9.44
N THR A 4 2.00 -14.01 8.39
CA THR A 4 1.63 -14.54 7.09
C THR A 4 2.09 -13.59 5.99
N GLU A 5 2.15 -14.12 4.79
CA GLU A 5 2.46 -13.34 3.59
C GLU A 5 1.32 -13.46 2.60
N LEU A 6 0.89 -12.33 2.05
CA LEU A 6 -0.14 -12.24 1.04
C LEU A 6 0.46 -11.61 -0.22
N LYS A 7 0.12 -12.16 -1.36
CA LYS A 7 0.64 -11.69 -2.65
C LYS A 7 -0.50 -11.53 -3.65
N HIS A 8 -0.52 -10.39 -4.34
CA HIS A 8 -1.50 -10.12 -5.37
C HIS A 8 -0.80 -9.47 -6.57
N THR A 9 -1.02 -10.02 -7.76
CA THR A 9 -0.39 -9.52 -8.99
C THR A 9 -1.48 -9.02 -9.93
N PHE A 10 -1.25 -7.85 -10.53
CA PHE A 10 -2.19 -7.24 -11.47
C PHE A 10 -1.45 -6.42 -12.52
N ARG A 11 -2.15 -6.08 -13.61
CA ARG A 11 -1.59 -5.31 -14.72
C ARG A 11 -2.20 -3.93 -14.81
N ILE A 12 -1.39 -2.96 -15.20
CA ILE A 12 -1.81 -1.57 -15.39
C ILE A 12 -1.35 -1.11 -16.76
N ALA A 13 -2.24 -0.44 -17.51
CA ALA A 13 -1.94 0.15 -18.80
C ALA A 13 -1.23 1.50 -18.65
N ALA A 14 -0.13 1.50 -17.91
CA ALA A 14 0.72 2.66 -17.67
C ALA A 14 2.18 2.19 -17.53
N PRO A 15 3.17 2.98 -17.96
CA PRO A 15 4.56 2.59 -17.83
C PRO A 15 5.02 2.55 -16.37
N PRO A 16 6.07 1.76 -16.06
CA PRO A 16 6.57 1.65 -14.70
C PRO A 16 6.89 2.99 -14.01
N GLU A 17 7.38 3.97 -14.77
CA GLU A 17 7.70 5.30 -14.23
C GLU A 17 6.47 5.99 -13.63
N GLU A 18 5.32 5.89 -14.29
CA GLU A 18 4.07 6.47 -13.80
C GLU A 18 3.55 5.73 -12.57
N VAL A 19 3.56 4.41 -12.60
CA VAL A 19 3.12 3.58 -11.48
C VAL A 19 4.00 3.86 -10.26
N PHE A 20 5.31 3.90 -10.48
CA PHE A 20 6.28 4.20 -9.43
C PHE A 20 6.04 5.58 -8.81
N ALA A 21 5.92 6.61 -9.64
CA ALA A 21 5.70 7.97 -9.15
C ALA A 21 4.41 8.09 -8.34
N HIS A 22 3.36 7.40 -8.76
CA HIS A 22 2.10 7.40 -8.03
C HIS A 22 2.21 6.74 -6.65
N LEU A 23 2.87 5.58 -6.60
CA LEU A 23 3.02 4.81 -5.36
C LEU A 23 4.07 5.39 -4.41
N ALA A 24 4.95 6.24 -4.90
CA ALA A 24 5.97 6.90 -4.08
C ALA A 24 5.43 8.10 -3.31
N GLU A 25 4.25 8.61 -3.66
CA GLU A 25 3.68 9.81 -3.03
C GLU A 25 2.69 9.44 -1.93
N PRO A 26 2.99 9.78 -0.65
CA PRO A 26 2.12 9.42 0.48
C PRO A 26 0.68 9.90 0.34
N SER A 27 0.44 11.09 -0.19
CA SER A 27 -0.90 11.65 -0.33
C SER A 27 -1.79 10.83 -1.26
N HIS A 28 -1.20 10.08 -2.19
CA HIS A 28 -1.96 9.23 -3.12
C HIS A 28 -2.59 8.02 -2.45
N TYR A 29 -2.16 7.67 -1.23
CA TYR A 29 -2.74 6.53 -0.51
C TYR A 29 -4.11 6.83 0.09
N VAL A 30 -4.49 8.10 0.17
CA VAL A 30 -5.87 8.45 0.53
C VAL A 30 -6.80 7.97 -0.59
N GLY A 31 -7.73 7.08 -0.24
CA GLY A 31 -8.63 6.46 -1.22
C GLY A 31 -8.04 5.26 -1.95
N LEU A 32 -6.72 5.17 -2.08
CA LEU A 32 -6.05 3.99 -2.62
C LEU A 32 -6.11 2.83 -1.63
N SER A 33 -5.73 3.08 -0.38
CA SER A 33 -6.01 2.17 0.72
C SER A 33 -7.36 2.57 1.32
N PRO A 34 -8.38 1.72 1.26
CA PRO A 34 -9.76 2.18 1.50
C PRO A 34 -10.03 2.73 2.91
N LEU A 35 -9.20 2.37 3.88
CA LEU A 35 -9.35 2.87 5.24
C LEU A 35 -8.60 4.18 5.48
N VAL A 36 -7.64 4.53 4.63
CA VAL A 36 -6.83 5.75 4.81
C VAL A 36 -7.61 6.96 4.34
N VAL A 37 -7.87 7.89 5.27
CA VAL A 37 -8.62 9.11 5.00
C VAL A 37 -7.76 10.37 5.04
N ALA A 38 -6.57 10.30 5.63
CA ALA A 38 -5.66 11.43 5.68
C ALA A 38 -4.21 10.98 5.85
N VAL A 39 -3.29 11.81 5.41
CA VAL A 39 -1.85 11.64 5.59
C VAL A 39 -1.31 12.90 6.26
N ARG A 40 -0.51 12.74 7.32
CA ARG A 40 0.01 13.84 8.12
C ARG A 40 1.50 13.70 8.38
N ASP A 41 2.13 14.81 8.78
CA ASP A 41 3.50 14.84 9.30
C ASP A 41 4.50 14.19 8.36
N VAL A 42 4.39 14.50 7.08
CA VAL A 42 5.26 13.94 6.04
C VAL A 42 6.66 14.52 6.18
N ARG A 43 7.65 13.65 6.37
CA ARG A 43 9.06 14.01 6.44
C ARG A 43 9.83 13.22 5.40
N ARG A 44 10.55 13.92 4.53
CA ARG A 44 11.28 13.30 3.44
C ARG A 44 12.78 13.32 3.75
N ASP A 45 13.44 12.19 3.50
CA ASP A 45 14.86 12.02 3.69
C ASP A 45 15.40 11.14 2.55
N GLY A 46 15.88 11.78 1.50
CA GLY A 46 16.34 11.07 0.30
C GLY A 46 15.22 10.24 -0.33
N GLY A 47 15.46 8.95 -0.52
CA GLY A 47 14.47 8.02 -1.07
C GLY A 47 13.47 7.49 -0.06
N THR A 48 13.53 7.95 1.19
CA THR A 48 12.66 7.47 2.28
C THR A 48 11.73 8.59 2.74
N VAL A 49 10.47 8.23 3.00
CA VAL A 49 9.47 9.16 3.52
C VAL A 49 8.85 8.54 4.77
N HIS A 50 8.81 9.34 5.84
CA HIS A 50 8.11 8.96 7.08
C HIS A 50 6.85 9.78 7.18
N TYR A 51 5.72 9.15 7.49
CA TYR A 51 4.47 9.87 7.66
C TYR A 51 3.52 9.12 8.58
N THR A 52 2.48 9.83 9.02
CA THR A 52 1.38 9.24 9.77
C THR A 52 0.17 9.17 8.85
N ALA A 53 -0.43 7.97 8.73
CA ALA A 53 -1.68 7.80 8.03
C ALA A 53 -2.81 7.65 9.05
N VAL A 54 -3.97 8.22 8.73
CA VAL A 54 -5.17 8.09 9.55
C VAL A 54 -6.06 7.05 8.90
N GLU A 55 -6.25 5.91 9.57
CA GLU A 55 -7.18 4.88 9.13
C GLU A 55 -8.50 5.05 9.88
N ARG A 56 -9.58 5.04 9.14
CA ARG A 56 -10.92 5.23 9.72
C ARG A 56 -11.73 3.96 9.61
N PHE A 57 -12.16 3.47 10.78
CA PHE A 57 -13.04 2.31 10.89
C PHE A 57 -14.43 2.77 11.27
N ARG A 58 -15.45 2.15 10.68
CA ARG A 58 -16.84 2.40 11.02
C ARG A 58 -17.47 1.13 11.58
N PHE A 59 -18.13 1.26 12.72
CA PHE A 59 -18.81 0.18 13.40
C PHE A 59 -20.30 0.46 13.44
N LEU A 60 -21.12 -0.54 13.14
CA LEU A 60 -22.59 -0.46 13.22
C LEU A 60 -23.17 0.73 12.44
N GLY A 61 -22.46 1.20 11.43
CA GLY A 61 -22.91 2.30 10.57
C GLY A 61 -22.89 3.69 11.18
N VAL A 62 -22.72 3.83 12.51
CA VAL A 62 -22.77 5.12 13.21
C VAL A 62 -21.53 5.44 14.05
N LEU A 63 -20.80 4.43 14.52
CA LEU A 63 -19.60 4.63 15.32
C LEU A 63 -18.37 4.71 14.42
N ARG A 64 -17.52 5.69 14.67
CA ARG A 64 -16.30 5.92 13.93
C ARG A 64 -15.10 5.86 14.86
N HIS A 65 -14.06 5.16 14.45
CA HIS A 65 -12.80 5.09 15.16
C HIS A 65 -11.65 5.37 14.20
N ASP A 66 -10.80 6.34 14.55
CA ASP A 66 -9.63 6.69 13.75
C ASP A 66 -8.37 6.15 14.44
N ASN A 67 -7.59 5.35 13.72
CA ASN A 67 -6.28 4.88 14.13
C ASN A 67 -5.19 5.69 13.43
N LEU A 68 -4.18 6.08 14.19
CA LEU A 68 -2.98 6.68 13.63
C LEU A 68 -1.96 5.58 13.43
N ILE A 69 -1.49 5.40 12.19
CA ILE A 69 -0.45 4.42 11.88
C ILE A 69 0.80 5.14 11.39
N ASP A 70 1.95 4.62 11.80
CA ASP A 70 3.24 5.16 11.35
C ASP A 70 3.71 4.38 10.14
N VAL A 71 4.05 5.09 9.08
CA VAL A 71 4.49 4.51 7.81
C VAL A 71 5.86 5.04 7.45
N THR A 72 6.74 4.11 7.05
CA THR A 72 8.02 4.43 6.42
C THR A 72 8.00 3.85 5.01
N LEU A 73 8.08 4.70 4.02
CA LEU A 73 8.04 4.31 2.61
C LEU A 73 9.39 4.58 1.97
N THR A 74 9.97 3.57 1.35
CA THR A 74 11.25 3.69 0.65
C THR A 74 11.04 3.43 -0.84
N ALA A 75 11.42 4.39 -1.65
CA ALA A 75 11.34 4.30 -3.11
C ALA A 75 12.68 3.84 -3.68
N VAL A 76 12.64 2.82 -4.55
CA VAL A 76 13.83 2.23 -5.18
C VAL A 76 13.67 2.30 -6.69
N PRO A 77 14.11 3.42 -7.33
CA PRO A 77 13.93 3.63 -8.77
C PRO A 77 15.03 3.04 -9.65
N ASP A 78 16.03 2.40 -9.06
CA ASP A 78 17.31 2.09 -9.74
C ASP A 78 17.17 1.24 -11.00
N GLY A 79 16.12 0.43 -11.11
CA GLY A 79 15.88 -0.41 -12.28
C GLY A 79 15.06 0.23 -13.39
N LEU A 80 14.55 1.46 -13.18
CA LEU A 80 13.75 2.13 -14.22
C LEU A 80 14.57 2.36 -15.51
N PRO A 81 13.96 2.27 -16.69
CA PRO A 81 12.51 2.13 -16.97
C PRO A 81 11.98 0.69 -16.96
N HIS A 82 12.75 -0.30 -16.58
CA HIS A 82 12.35 -1.71 -16.66
C HIS A 82 11.68 -2.22 -15.40
N THR A 83 12.18 -1.85 -14.24
CA THR A 83 11.64 -2.32 -12.94
C THR A 83 11.86 -1.26 -11.88
N ALA A 84 11.03 -1.29 -10.84
CA ALA A 84 11.17 -0.45 -9.66
C ALA A 84 10.48 -1.09 -8.48
N ASP A 85 10.87 -0.71 -7.27
CA ASP A 85 10.26 -1.19 -6.03
C ASP A 85 9.83 -0.03 -5.16
N ILE A 86 8.72 -0.22 -4.47
CA ILE A 86 8.28 0.61 -3.36
C ILE A 86 8.18 -0.32 -2.15
N VAL A 87 8.88 0.01 -1.07
CA VAL A 87 8.89 -0.79 0.17
C VAL A 87 8.31 0.05 1.29
N GLY A 88 7.39 -0.52 2.05
CA GLY A 88 6.78 0.16 3.17
C GLY A 88 6.81 -0.65 4.45
N GLU A 89 6.99 0.05 5.56
CA GLU A 89 6.82 -0.51 6.90
C GLU A 89 5.69 0.23 7.58
N VAL A 90 4.75 -0.52 8.15
CA VAL A 90 3.58 0.03 8.83
C VAL A 90 3.53 -0.48 10.25
N ARG A 91 3.41 0.44 11.20
CA ARG A 91 3.21 0.13 12.62
C ARG A 91 1.86 0.64 13.08
N SER A 92 1.03 -0.27 13.52
CA SER A 92 -0.31 0.04 14.02
C SER A 92 -0.33 -0.03 15.55
N PRO A 93 -1.19 0.76 16.24
CA PRO A 93 -1.30 0.74 17.70
C PRO A 93 -1.62 -0.62 18.30
N ALA A 94 -2.35 -1.49 17.60
CA ALA A 94 -2.75 -2.80 18.08
C ALA A 94 -1.65 -3.86 17.98
N ARG A 95 -0.39 -3.45 17.89
CA ARG A 95 0.78 -4.33 17.70
C ARG A 95 0.72 -5.12 16.38
N VAL A 96 -0.06 -4.66 15.44
CA VAL A 96 -0.09 -5.19 14.08
C VAL A 96 1.03 -4.49 13.31
N ARG A 97 1.91 -5.27 12.74
CA ARG A 97 2.99 -4.75 11.90
C ARG A 97 2.87 -5.31 10.51
N MET A 98 3.06 -4.46 9.52
CA MET A 98 3.01 -4.85 8.12
C MET A 98 4.25 -4.35 7.40
N ASN A 99 4.80 -5.22 6.55
CA ASN A 99 5.79 -4.82 5.57
C ASN A 99 5.17 -5.09 4.21
N TYR A 100 5.14 -4.09 3.34
CA TYR A 100 4.65 -4.28 1.99
C TYR A 100 5.72 -3.93 0.97
N ARG A 101 5.61 -4.56 -0.18
CA ARG A 101 6.47 -4.28 -1.33
C ARG A 101 5.64 -4.29 -2.59
N PHE A 102 5.71 -3.20 -3.35
CA PHE A 102 5.24 -3.19 -4.72
C PHE A 102 6.44 -3.40 -5.61
N THR A 103 6.43 -4.47 -6.40
CA THR A 103 7.40 -4.68 -7.47
C THR A 103 6.71 -4.33 -8.77
N ILE A 104 7.28 -3.40 -9.51
CA ILE A 104 6.70 -2.86 -10.74
C ILE A 104 7.62 -3.27 -11.89
N ASP A 105 7.10 -4.10 -12.79
CA ASP A 105 7.88 -4.58 -13.93
C ASP A 105 7.22 -4.16 -15.25
N ARG A 106 8.04 -3.78 -16.21
CA ARG A 106 7.55 -3.42 -17.55
C ARG A 106 7.07 -4.65 -18.30
N ASP A 107 5.93 -4.52 -18.97
CA ASP A 107 5.45 -5.51 -19.92
C ASP A 107 4.97 -4.83 -21.21
N GLU A 108 4.45 -5.61 -22.15
CA GLU A 108 4.02 -5.10 -23.47
C GLU A 108 2.88 -4.08 -23.35
N ALA A 109 1.99 -4.24 -22.37
CA ALA A 109 0.82 -3.39 -22.22
C ALA A 109 1.05 -2.23 -21.25
N GLY A 110 2.18 -2.19 -20.54
CA GLY A 110 2.49 -1.18 -19.55
C GLY A 110 3.29 -1.74 -18.40
N SER A 111 2.62 -2.15 -17.33
CA SER A 111 3.29 -2.67 -16.12
C SER A 111 2.56 -3.87 -15.53
N VAL A 112 3.34 -4.76 -14.93
CA VAL A 112 2.86 -5.80 -14.02
C VAL A 112 3.27 -5.38 -12.61
N VAL A 113 2.31 -5.29 -11.72
CA VAL A 113 2.55 -4.90 -10.33
C VAL A 113 2.29 -6.09 -9.42
N THR A 114 3.26 -6.42 -8.59
CA THR A 114 3.12 -7.45 -7.56
C THR A 114 3.12 -6.77 -6.20
N ASP A 115 2.01 -6.90 -5.49
CA ASP A 115 1.82 -6.37 -4.14
C ASP A 115 2.04 -7.52 -3.16
N THR A 116 3.15 -7.48 -2.43
CA THR A 116 3.49 -8.48 -1.43
C THR A 116 3.35 -7.85 -0.05
N LEU A 117 2.57 -8.45 0.80
CA LEU A 117 2.31 -7.96 2.15
C LEU A 117 2.69 -9.02 3.17
N ARG A 118 3.58 -8.65 4.08
CA ARG A 118 3.94 -9.50 5.22
C ARG A 118 3.30 -8.91 6.47
N LEU A 119 2.53 -9.73 7.17
CA LEU A 119 1.70 -9.32 8.29
C LEU A 119 2.12 -10.04 9.55
N ARG A 120 2.32 -9.30 10.64
CA ARG A 120 2.60 -9.85 11.98
C ARG A 120 1.54 -9.31 12.95
N THR A 121 0.93 -10.21 13.71
CA THR A 121 -0.13 -9.85 14.64
C THR A 121 0.06 -10.53 15.99
N PRO A 122 -0.57 -10.00 17.05
CA PRO A 122 -0.72 -10.75 18.29
C PRO A 122 -1.45 -12.08 18.07
N PRO A 123 -1.25 -13.08 18.95
CA PRO A 123 -1.97 -14.35 18.84
C PRO A 123 -3.48 -14.15 18.79
N GLY A 124 -4.15 -14.92 17.94
CA GLY A 124 -5.61 -14.87 17.78
C GLY A 124 -6.14 -13.86 16.77
N LEU A 125 -5.30 -12.94 16.26
CA LEU A 125 -5.75 -11.91 15.33
C LEU A 125 -5.35 -12.17 13.88
N LEU A 126 -4.51 -13.18 13.62
CA LEU A 126 -3.90 -13.36 12.31
C LEU A 126 -4.92 -13.59 11.19
N ARG A 127 -5.91 -14.44 11.40
CA ARG A 127 -6.93 -14.73 10.40
C ARG A 127 -7.74 -13.48 10.03
N PHE A 128 -8.17 -12.74 11.05
CA PHE A 128 -8.94 -11.53 10.86
C PHE A 128 -8.10 -10.48 10.10
N ALA A 129 -6.88 -10.22 10.58
CA ALA A 129 -6.00 -9.25 9.96
C ALA A 129 -5.63 -9.63 8.52
N ALA A 130 -5.38 -10.92 8.26
CA ALA A 130 -5.08 -11.42 6.92
C ALA A 130 -6.27 -11.24 5.97
N SER A 131 -7.49 -11.50 6.42
CA SER A 131 -8.71 -11.28 5.63
C SER A 131 -8.87 -9.80 5.26
N GLN A 132 -8.66 -8.89 6.21
CA GLN A 132 -8.74 -7.46 5.98
C GLN A 132 -7.64 -7.01 4.99
N ALA A 133 -6.41 -7.47 5.19
CA ALA A 133 -5.28 -7.11 4.34
C ALA A 133 -5.48 -7.59 2.90
N GLY A 134 -6.00 -8.79 2.70
CA GLY A 134 -6.31 -9.31 1.36
C GLY A 134 -7.37 -8.48 0.65
N ALA A 135 -8.41 -8.06 1.37
CA ALA A 135 -9.44 -7.18 0.82
C ALA A 135 -8.85 -5.82 0.43
N VAL A 136 -7.95 -5.27 1.25
CA VAL A 136 -7.25 -4.02 0.96
C VAL A 136 -6.39 -4.16 -0.29
N GLN A 137 -5.65 -5.26 -0.45
CA GLN A 137 -4.84 -5.51 -1.65
C GLN A 137 -5.70 -5.50 -2.92
N ARG A 138 -6.85 -6.17 -2.91
CA ARG A 138 -7.74 -6.22 -4.07
C ARG A 138 -8.33 -4.86 -4.40
N THR A 139 -8.77 -4.11 -3.39
CA THR A 139 -9.30 -2.76 -3.59
C THR A 139 -8.22 -1.82 -4.12
N ARG A 140 -7.03 -1.90 -3.55
CA ARG A 140 -5.90 -1.08 -3.97
C ARG A 140 -5.52 -1.34 -5.42
N ALA A 141 -5.51 -2.60 -5.84
CA ALA A 141 -5.25 -2.98 -7.23
C ALA A 141 -6.28 -2.37 -8.17
N ARG A 142 -7.56 -2.45 -7.82
CA ARG A 142 -8.64 -1.88 -8.64
C ARG A 142 -8.54 -0.37 -8.73
N VAL A 143 -8.36 0.30 -7.60
CA VAL A 143 -8.29 1.77 -7.57
C VAL A 143 -7.07 2.27 -8.34
N LEU A 144 -5.92 1.64 -8.15
CA LEU A 144 -4.69 2.02 -8.85
C LEU A 144 -4.83 1.83 -10.35
N THR A 145 -5.41 0.70 -10.77
CA THR A 145 -5.67 0.43 -12.18
C THR A 145 -6.58 1.52 -12.78
N ASP A 146 -7.65 1.87 -12.09
CA ASP A 146 -8.60 2.90 -12.56
C ASP A 146 -7.95 4.28 -12.65
N ARG A 147 -7.13 4.65 -11.66
CA ARG A 147 -6.46 5.96 -11.64
C ARG A 147 -5.46 6.13 -12.78
N LEU A 148 -4.77 5.04 -13.13
CA LEU A 148 -3.70 5.07 -14.13
C LEU A 148 -4.13 4.54 -15.49
N ALA A 149 -5.41 4.10 -15.63
CA ALA A 149 -5.95 3.71 -16.92
C ALA A 149 -5.96 4.93 -17.83
N ARG A 150 -5.42 4.77 -19.04
CA ARG A 150 -5.43 5.86 -20.00
C ARG A 150 -6.72 5.83 -20.80
N PRO A 151 -7.31 7.00 -21.08
CA PRO A 151 -8.44 7.04 -21.99
C PRO A 151 -8.01 6.54 -23.38
N ALA A 152 -8.89 5.80 -23.99
CA ALA A 152 -8.66 5.24 -25.32
C ALA A 152 -8.51 6.35 -26.36
#